data_16e5b2e23ab1f2a6b9a74f814d7e1dd8
#
_entry.id   16e5b2e23ab1f2a6b9a74f814d7e1dd8
#
_cell.length_a   1.000
_cell.length_b   1.000
_cell.length_c   1.000
_cell.angle_alpha   90.00
_cell.angle_beta   90.00
_cell.angle_gamma   90.00
#
_symmetry.space_group_name_H-M   'P 1'
#
loop_
_entity.id
_entity.type
_entity.pdbx_description
1 polymer ?
#
loop_
_entity_poly.entity_id
_entity_poly.type
_entity_poly.pdbx_seq_one_letter_code
_entity_poly.pdbx_strand_id
1 'polypeptide(L)' 'INEALFLGQRVMIMHEGRIVQFATPEEIIRHPATEFVEQLLGTIRQNQDLWRQQYD' A
#
# COMPACT_ATOMS: atom_id res chain seq x y z
N ILE A 1 -14.37 1.68 4.71
CA ILE A 1 -13.72 2.12 3.47
C ILE A 1 -12.21 2.14 3.66
N ASN A 2 -11.51 1.57 2.73
CA ASN A 2 -10.05 1.52 2.77
C ASN A 2 -9.50 2.63 1.88
N GLU A 3 -8.59 3.41 2.41
CA GLU A 3 -8.01 4.52 1.67
C GLU A 3 -6.51 4.58 1.85
N ALA A 4 -5.84 5.03 0.80
CA ALA A 4 -4.43 5.37 0.87
C ALA A 4 -4.28 6.76 0.29
N LEU A 5 -3.78 7.69 1.09
CA LEU A 5 -3.61 9.08 0.70
C LEU A 5 -2.13 9.44 0.66
N PHE A 6 -1.73 10.07 -0.42
CA PHE A 6 -0.35 10.50 -0.57
C PHE A 6 -0.21 11.94 -0.08
N LEU A 7 0.57 12.12 0.98
CA LEU A 7 0.76 13.42 1.62
C LEU A 7 2.25 13.78 1.62
N GLY A 8 2.64 14.61 0.65
CA GLY A 8 4.06 14.92 0.48
C GLY A 8 4.83 13.68 0.06
N GLN A 9 5.78 13.25 0.91
CA GLN A 9 6.58 12.07 0.67
C GLN A 9 6.10 10.84 1.45
N ARG A 10 4.97 10.95 2.12
CA ARG A 10 4.44 9.90 2.98
C ARG A 10 3.08 9.45 2.52
N VAL A 11 2.77 8.21 2.82
CA VAL A 11 1.48 7.61 2.52
C VAL A 11 0.76 7.32 3.83
N MET A 12 -0.49 7.76 3.91
CA MET A 12 -1.37 7.45 5.01
C MET A 12 -2.32 6.34 4.58
N ILE A 13 -2.24 5.20 5.25
CA ILE A 13 -3.12 4.07 4.95
C ILE A 13 -4.19 4.01 6.02
N MET A 14 -5.46 4.03 5.56
CA MET A 14 -6.61 4.01 6.45
C MET A 14 -7.46 2.76 6.20
N HIS A 15 -7.97 2.22 7.28
CA HIS A 15 -8.84 1.05 7.24
C HIS A 15 -9.93 1.22 8.28
N GLU A 16 -11.18 1.13 7.83
CA GLU A 16 -12.36 1.27 8.70
C GLU A 16 -12.30 2.53 9.57
N GLY A 17 -11.97 3.66 8.95
CA GLY A 17 -11.95 4.95 9.62
C GLY A 17 -10.77 5.18 10.53
N ARG A 18 -9.76 4.31 10.51
CA ARG A 18 -8.57 4.45 11.34
C ARG A 18 -7.31 4.52 10.48
N ILE A 19 -6.34 5.28 10.95
CA ILE A 19 -5.03 5.30 10.33
C ILE A 19 -4.28 4.07 10.82
N VAL A 20 -3.93 3.17 9.90
CA VAL A 20 -3.18 1.96 10.25
C VAL A 20 -1.69 2.10 10.03
N GLN A 21 -1.29 2.99 9.12
CA GLN A 21 0.12 3.27 8.91
C GLN A 21 0.29 4.62 8.24
N PHE A 22 1.31 5.37 8.64
CA PHE A 22 1.66 6.63 8.02
C PHE A 22 3.17 6.71 7.94
N ALA A 23 3.71 6.48 6.76
CA ALA A 23 5.15 6.38 6.57
C ALA A 23 5.51 6.58 5.10
N THR A 24 6.80 6.62 4.81
CA THR A 24 7.25 6.67 3.42
C THR A 24 6.91 5.35 2.72
N PRO A 25 6.73 5.36 1.38
CA PRO A 25 6.46 4.12 0.66
C PRO A 25 7.50 3.03 0.93
N GLU A 26 8.77 3.44 1.05
CA GLU A 26 9.84 2.48 1.34
C GLU A 26 9.66 1.80 2.70
N GLU A 27 9.30 2.58 3.72
CA GLU A 27 9.05 2.02 5.05
C GLU A 27 7.86 1.09 5.07
N ILE A 28 6.81 1.46 4.34
CA ILE A 28 5.61 0.62 4.27
C ILE A 28 5.94 -0.74 3.63
N ILE A 29 6.75 -0.73 2.58
CA ILE A 29 7.14 -1.95 1.90
C ILE A 29 8.04 -2.82 2.78
N ARG A 30 8.98 -2.21 3.49
CA ARG A 30 9.92 -2.95 4.33
C ARG A 30 9.31 -3.42 5.64
N HIS A 31 8.46 -2.59 6.23
CA HIS A 31 7.91 -2.83 7.57
C HIS A 31 6.42 -2.52 7.59
N PRO A 32 5.60 -3.35 6.93
CA PRO A 32 4.15 -3.13 7.01
C PRO A 32 3.68 -3.28 8.45
N ALA A 33 2.88 -2.31 8.91
CA ALA A 33 2.48 -2.23 10.31
C ALA A 33 1.48 -3.31 10.70
N THR A 34 0.67 -3.77 9.77
CA THR A 34 -0.36 -4.77 10.03
C THR A 34 -0.44 -5.76 8.89
N GLU A 35 -1.11 -6.88 9.17
CA GLU A 35 -1.39 -7.89 8.16
C GLU A 35 -2.22 -7.32 7.00
N PHE A 36 -3.11 -6.38 7.33
CA PHE A 36 -3.90 -5.70 6.31
C PHE A 36 -3.01 -4.97 5.29
N VAL A 37 -2.01 -4.23 5.77
CA VAL A 37 -1.08 -3.52 4.89
C VAL A 37 -0.28 -4.50 4.04
N GLU A 38 0.14 -5.61 4.64
CA GLU A 38 0.87 -6.65 3.94
C GLU A 38 0.05 -7.24 2.78
N GLN A 39 -1.22 -7.51 3.02
CA GLN A 39 -2.12 -8.04 2.00
C GLN A 39 -2.37 -7.01 0.91
N LEU A 40 -2.51 -5.74 1.29
CA LEU A 40 -2.70 -4.65 0.33
C LEU A 40 -1.51 -4.55 -0.62
N LEU A 41 -0.30 -4.66 -0.09
CA LEU A 41 0.92 -4.62 -0.90
C LEU A 41 0.97 -5.81 -1.87
N GLY A 42 0.54 -6.98 -1.42
CA GLY A 42 0.46 -8.16 -2.27
C GLY A 42 -0.46 -7.96 -3.46
N THR A 43 -1.62 -7.35 -3.22
CA THR A 43 -2.58 -7.05 -4.28
C THR A 43 -2.00 -6.08 -5.30
N ILE A 44 -1.29 -5.05 -4.84
CA ILE A 44 -0.65 -4.08 -5.72
C ILE A 44 0.41 -4.75 -6.58
N ARG A 45 1.21 -5.63 -5.99
CA ARG A 45 2.24 -6.37 -6.74
C ARG A 45 1.64 -7.25 -7.83
N GLN A 46 0.55 -7.94 -7.53
CA GLN A 46 -0.13 -8.77 -8.51
C GLN A 46 -0.64 -7.93 -9.69
N ASN A 47 -1.19 -6.77 -9.40
CA ASN A 47 -1.67 -5.87 -10.44
C ASN A 47 -0.52 -5.37 -11.32
N GLN A 48 0.62 -5.07 -10.72
CA GLN A 48 1.78 -4.63 -11.47
C GLN A 48 2.30 -5.73 -12.40
N ASP A 49 2.31 -6.96 -11.92
CA ASP A 49 2.76 -8.10 -12.73
C ASP A 49 1.82 -8.31 -13.92
N LEU A 50 0.52 -8.17 -13.71
CA LEU A 50 -0.45 -8.26 -14.79
C LEU A 50 -0.22 -7.19 -15.86
N TRP A 51 0.07 -5.97 -15.41
CA TRP A 51 0.38 -4.87 -16.30
C TRP A 51 1.61 -5.16 -17.15
N ARG A 52 2.65 -5.70 -16.54
CA ARG A 52 3.87 -6.06 -17.26
C ARG A 52 3.61 -7.09 -18.33
N GLN A 53 2.82 -8.10 -18.04
CA GLN A 53 2.48 -9.14 -18.99
C GLN A 53 1.71 -8.59 -20.19
N GLN A 54 0.94 -7.54 -19.96
CA GLN A 54 0.10 -6.96 -21.00
C GLN A 54 0.87 -6.03 -21.94
N TYR A 55 1.86 -5.33 -21.44
CA TYR A 55 2.55 -4.27 -22.18
C TYR A 55 4.01 -4.57 -22.50
N ASP A 56 4.45 -5.73 -22.16
CA ASP A 56 5.79 -6.19 -22.47
C ASP A 56 5.79 -7.12 -23.74
#